data_f8b11e859f5768e9c88efdc6851f9fb6
#
_entry.id   f8b11e859f5768e9c88efdc6851f9fb6
#
_cell.length_a   1.000
_cell.length_b   1.000
_cell.length_c   1.000
_cell.angle_alpha   90.00
_cell.angle_beta   90.00
_cell.angle_gamma   90.00
#
_symmetry.space_group_name_H-M   'P 1'
#
loop_
_entity.id
_entity.type
_entity.pdbx_description
1 polymer ?
#
loop_
_entity_poly.entity_id
_entity_poly.type
_entity_poly.pdbx_seq_one_letter_code
_entity_poly.pdbx_strand_id
1 'polypeptide(L)'
;MSIATARKADLIKTYAVKSGDTGSPEVQVALLSERINNLTEHFKTHVKDNHSRRGLLKLVSQRRQILDYLRRTNDARYKELIERLGIRR
;
A
#
# COMPACT_ATOMS: atom_id res chain seq x y z
N MET A 1 -7.01 12.33 -1.29
CA MET A 1 -6.96 10.88 -1.32
C MET A 1 -5.84 10.34 -2.16
N SER A 2 -5.31 11.12 -3.06
CA SER A 2 -4.03 10.78 -3.66
C SER A 2 -2.90 11.11 -2.68
N ILE A 3 -1.76 10.48 -2.88
CA ILE A 3 -0.59 10.70 -2.04
C ILE A 3 0.13 11.96 -2.50
N ALA A 4 0.51 12.83 -1.56
CA ALA A 4 1.31 14.01 -1.89
C ALA A 4 2.65 13.55 -2.49
N THR A 5 3.17 14.33 -3.44
CA THR A 5 4.41 13.97 -4.16
C THR A 5 5.58 13.74 -3.20
N ALA A 6 5.74 14.59 -2.20
CA ALA A 6 6.81 14.44 -1.20
C ALA A 6 6.66 13.14 -0.40
N ARG A 7 5.44 12.81 0.01
CA ARG A 7 5.16 11.57 0.75
C ARG A 7 5.41 10.34 -0.11
N LYS A 8 5.00 10.40 -1.38
CA LYS A 8 5.24 9.32 -2.32
C LYS A 8 6.74 9.06 -2.49
N ALA A 9 7.52 10.12 -2.66
CA ALA A 9 8.97 10.00 -2.77
C ALA A 9 9.59 9.37 -1.53
N ASP A 10 9.12 9.76 -0.34
CA ASP A 10 9.60 9.20 0.92
C ASP A 10 9.29 7.71 1.02
N LEU A 11 8.08 7.30 0.63
CA LEU A 11 7.69 5.88 0.67
C LEU A 11 8.53 5.06 -0.30
N ILE A 12 8.75 5.56 -1.50
CA ILE A 12 9.59 4.88 -2.49
C ILE A 12 10.99 4.69 -1.93
N LYS A 13 11.56 5.74 -1.37
CA LYS A 13 12.91 5.70 -0.81
C LYS A 13 13.01 4.73 0.37
N THR A 14 12.01 4.76 1.26
CA THR A 14 11.99 3.94 2.48
C THR A 14 11.86 2.45 2.18
N TYR A 15 11.04 2.09 1.20
CA TYR A 15 10.71 0.70 0.90
C TYR A 15 11.44 0.14 -0.32
N ALA A 16 12.23 0.93 -1.00
CA ALA A 16 12.98 0.45 -2.17
C ALA A 16 13.93 -0.68 -1.76
N VAL A 17 13.96 -1.72 -2.59
CA VAL A 17 14.85 -2.86 -2.38
C VAL A 17 16.28 -2.49 -2.78
N LYS A 18 16.40 -1.62 -3.77
CA LYS A 18 17.68 -1.13 -4.25
C LYS A 18 17.54 0.32 -4.69
N SER A 19 18.68 1.01 -4.83
CA SER A 19 18.69 2.39 -5.29
C SER A 19 17.97 2.54 -6.63
N GLY A 20 17.12 3.53 -6.75
CA GLY A 20 16.35 3.80 -7.96
C GLY A 20 15.14 2.91 -8.16
N ASP A 21 14.83 2.03 -7.21
CA ASP A 21 13.69 1.14 -7.29
C ASP A 21 12.39 1.91 -7.03
N THR A 22 11.49 1.90 -7.99
CA THR A 22 10.18 2.54 -7.87
C THR A 22 9.02 1.56 -8.08
N GLY A 23 9.31 0.31 -8.39
CA GLY A 23 8.31 -0.66 -8.79
C GLY A 23 8.37 -2.02 -8.13
N SER A 24 9.19 -2.21 -7.09
CA SER A 24 9.22 -3.49 -6.40
C SER A 24 7.90 -3.74 -5.66
N PRO A 25 7.57 -5.02 -5.35
CA PRO A 25 6.37 -5.31 -4.56
C PRO A 25 6.30 -4.53 -3.25
N GLU A 26 7.43 -4.35 -2.56
CA GLU A 26 7.48 -3.60 -1.31
C GLU A 26 7.05 -2.14 -1.51
N VAL A 27 7.58 -1.49 -2.55
CA VAL A 27 7.21 -0.10 -2.85
C VAL A 27 5.74 -0.01 -3.23
N GLN A 28 5.25 -0.92 -4.08
CA GLN A 28 3.85 -0.91 -4.50
C GLN A 28 2.91 -1.08 -3.31
N VAL A 29 3.20 -2.01 -2.41
CA VAL A 29 2.37 -2.24 -1.23
C VAL A 29 2.39 -1.04 -0.29
N ALA A 30 3.56 -0.41 -0.12
CA ALA A 30 3.67 0.79 0.71
C ALA A 30 2.81 1.93 0.17
N LEU A 31 2.85 2.16 -1.14
CA LEU A 31 2.04 3.20 -1.79
C LEU A 31 0.54 2.88 -1.69
N LEU A 32 0.15 1.64 -1.93
CA LEU A 32 -1.25 1.22 -1.79
C LEU A 32 -1.74 1.38 -0.36
N SER A 33 -0.91 1.02 0.62
CA SER A 33 -1.27 1.15 2.04
C SER A 33 -1.50 2.60 2.43
N GLU A 34 -0.68 3.53 1.93
CA GLU A 34 -0.87 4.95 2.20
C GLU A 34 -2.18 5.45 1.59
N ARG A 35 -2.48 5.05 0.37
CA ARG A 35 -3.74 5.43 -0.28
C ARG A 35 -4.95 4.86 0.45
N ILE A 36 -4.86 3.61 0.92
CA ILE A 36 -5.92 2.97 1.70
C ILE A 36 -6.16 3.74 3.00
N ASN A 37 -5.09 4.12 3.69
CA ASN A 37 -5.19 4.89 4.92
C ASN A 37 -5.84 6.25 4.69
N ASN A 38 -5.47 6.92 3.60
CA ASN A 38 -6.04 8.22 3.25
C ASN A 38 -7.54 8.11 2.96
N LEU A 39 -7.97 7.07 2.23
CA LEU A 39 -9.38 6.83 1.97
C LEU A 39 -10.14 6.46 3.24
N THR A 40 -9.53 5.68 4.12
CA THR A 40 -10.15 5.31 5.40
C THR A 40 -10.43 6.57 6.24
N GLU A 41 -9.48 7.50 6.28
CA GLU A 41 -9.70 8.80 6.95
C GLU A 41 -10.83 9.59 6.29
N HIS A 42 -10.89 9.57 4.95
CA HIS A 42 -11.95 10.23 4.20
C HIS A 42 -13.34 9.74 4.64
N PHE A 43 -13.51 8.45 4.88
CA PHE A 43 -14.80 7.88 5.28
C PHE A 43 -15.26 8.27 6.67
N LYS A 44 -14.38 8.79 7.50
CA LYS A 44 -14.79 9.31 8.81
C LYS A 44 -15.71 10.52 8.67
N THR A 45 -15.58 11.26 7.58
CA THR A 45 -16.41 12.46 7.32
C THR A 45 -17.36 12.27 6.13
N HIS A 46 -17.11 11.31 5.24
CA HIS A 46 -17.88 11.11 4.02
C HIS A 46 -18.39 9.66 3.94
N VAL A 47 -19.17 9.24 4.93
CA VAL A 47 -19.59 7.84 5.10
C VAL A 47 -20.44 7.31 3.95
N LYS A 48 -21.08 8.19 3.17
CA LYS A 48 -21.97 7.78 2.07
C LYS A 48 -21.32 7.89 0.69
N ASP A 49 -20.02 8.07 0.61
CA ASP A 49 -19.31 8.18 -0.66
C ASP A 49 -19.06 6.79 -1.24
N ASN A 50 -20.02 6.32 -2.05
CA ASN A 50 -19.98 4.97 -2.62
C ASN A 50 -18.88 4.80 -3.66
N HIS A 51 -18.54 5.86 -4.40
CA HIS A 51 -17.44 5.78 -5.38
C HIS A 51 -16.11 5.54 -4.70
N SER A 52 -15.86 6.24 -3.60
CA SER A 52 -14.63 6.06 -2.85
C SER A 52 -14.59 4.69 -2.17
N ARG A 53 -15.74 4.14 -1.75
CA ARG A 53 -15.79 2.78 -1.20
C ARG A 53 -15.37 1.74 -2.21
N ARG A 54 -15.84 1.85 -3.45
CA ARG A 54 -15.45 0.95 -4.53
C ARG A 54 -13.95 1.06 -4.80
N GLY A 55 -13.44 2.29 -4.81
CA GLY A 55 -12.01 2.55 -4.97
C GLY A 55 -11.18 1.92 -3.85
N LEU A 56 -11.65 2.05 -2.60
CA LEU A 56 -10.98 1.44 -1.46
C LEU A 56 -10.92 -0.08 -1.58
N LEU A 57 -12.04 -0.73 -1.90
CA LEU A 57 -12.08 -2.17 -2.07
C LEU A 57 -11.13 -2.65 -3.16
N LYS A 58 -11.05 -1.89 -4.26
CA LYS A 58 -10.13 -2.20 -5.36
C LYS A 58 -8.68 -2.12 -4.90
N LEU A 59 -8.32 -1.08 -4.14
CA LEU A 59 -6.96 -0.92 -3.61
C LEU A 59 -6.60 -2.03 -2.63
N VAL A 60 -7.53 -2.41 -1.76
CA VAL A 60 -7.32 -3.52 -0.82
C VAL A 60 -7.08 -4.82 -1.56
N SER A 61 -7.88 -5.08 -2.61
CA SER A 61 -7.72 -6.28 -3.45
C SER A 61 -6.37 -6.29 -4.15
N GLN A 62 -5.95 -5.17 -4.72
CA GLN A 62 -4.65 -5.05 -5.37
C GLN A 62 -3.50 -5.30 -4.40
N ARG A 63 -3.58 -4.72 -3.19
CA ARG A 63 -2.57 -4.94 -2.16
C ARG A 63 -2.47 -6.41 -1.79
N ARG A 64 -3.61 -7.08 -1.60
CA ARG A 64 -3.64 -8.50 -1.28
C ARG A 64 -2.96 -9.33 -2.36
N GLN A 65 -3.25 -9.05 -3.63
CA GLN A 65 -2.66 -9.76 -4.75
C GLN A 65 -1.14 -9.64 -4.77
N ILE A 66 -0.62 -8.44 -4.55
CA ILE A 66 0.82 -8.20 -4.52
C ILE A 66 1.45 -8.90 -3.32
N LEU A 67 0.82 -8.84 -2.16
CA LEU A 67 1.31 -9.52 -0.95
C LEU A 67 1.31 -11.04 -1.13
N ASP A 68 0.28 -11.61 -1.74
CA ASP A 68 0.24 -13.05 -2.01
C ASP A 68 1.35 -13.46 -2.96
N TYR A 69 1.60 -12.66 -4.00
CA TYR A 69 2.71 -12.88 -4.92
C TYR A 69 4.05 -12.87 -4.18
N LEU A 70 4.28 -11.84 -3.36
CA LEU A 70 5.53 -11.71 -2.61
C LEU A 70 5.72 -12.88 -1.65
N ARG A 71 4.65 -13.30 -0.97
CA ARG A 71 4.69 -14.42 -0.06
C ARG A 71 5.11 -15.73 -0.76
N ARG A 72 4.63 -15.94 -1.99
CA ARG A 72 4.99 -17.13 -2.76
C ARG A 72 6.42 -17.08 -3.28
N THR A 73 6.91 -15.90 -3.61
CA THR A 73 8.23 -15.75 -4.23
C THR A 73 9.34 -15.54 -3.20
N ASN A 74 9.03 -14.85 -2.09
CA ASN A 74 10.02 -14.59 -1.04
C ASN A 74 9.31 -14.31 0.28
N ASP A 75 9.05 -15.37 1.03
CA ASP A 75 8.31 -15.29 2.29
C ASP A 75 9.00 -14.42 3.34
N ALA A 76 10.34 -14.42 3.38
CA ALA A 76 11.07 -13.57 4.33
C ALA A 76 10.82 -12.09 4.08
N ARG A 77 10.85 -11.66 2.82
CA ARG A 77 10.54 -10.28 2.44
C ARG A 77 9.08 -9.93 2.76
N TYR A 78 8.18 -10.87 2.54
CA TYR A 78 6.76 -10.69 2.85
C TYR A 78 6.56 -10.44 4.35
N LYS A 79 7.15 -11.27 5.20
CA LYS A 79 7.02 -11.14 6.65
C LYS A 79 7.59 -9.81 7.16
N GLU A 80 8.76 -9.44 6.66
CA GLU A 80 9.38 -8.17 7.02
C GLU A 80 8.50 -6.99 6.62
N LEU A 81 7.92 -7.04 5.41
CA LEU A 81 7.09 -5.95 4.90
C LEU A 81 5.81 -5.76 5.73
N ILE A 82 5.09 -6.84 6.03
CA ILE A 82 3.85 -6.72 6.82
C ILE A 82 4.15 -6.23 8.24
N GLU A 83 5.29 -6.60 8.79
CA GLU A 83 5.71 -6.10 10.10
C GLU A 83 6.01 -4.60 10.06
N ARG A 84 6.76 -4.15 9.05
CA ARG A 84 7.10 -2.74 8.88
C ARG A 84 5.87 -1.86 8.65
N LEU A 85 4.88 -2.36 7.91
CA LEU A 85 3.66 -1.62 7.61
C LEU A 85 2.58 -1.78 8.68
N GLY A 86 2.75 -2.72 9.60
CA GLY A 86 1.77 -2.98 10.65
C GLY A 86 0.45 -3.52 10.11
N ILE A 87 0.48 -4.26 9.00
CA ILE A 87 -0.71 -4.82 8.40
C ILE A 87 -0.83 -6.31 8.66
N ARG A 88 -2.05 -6.79 8.60
CA ARG A 88 -2.32 -8.21 8.69
C ARG A 88 -2.34 -8.77 7.28
N ARG A 89 -1.33 -9.52 6.94
CA ARG A 89 -1.31 -10.20 5.70
C ARG A 89 -1.18 -9.29 4.49
#